data_2cd96ba6c9e676cb9b47e21350001372
#
_entry.id   2cd96ba6c9e676cb9b47e21350001372
#
_cell.length_a   1.000
_cell.length_b   1.000
_cell.length_c   1.000
_cell.angle_alpha   90.00
_cell.angle_beta   90.00
_cell.angle_gamma   90.00
#
_symmetry.space_group_name_H-M   'P 1'
#
loop_
_entity.id
_entity.type
_entity.pdbx_description
1 polymer ?
#
loop_
_entity_poly.entity_id
_entity_poly.type
_entity_poly.pdbx_seq_one_letter_code
_entity_poly.pdbx_strand_id
1 'polypeptide(L)'
;MNAFLHRTETDDTLELGNVSIIGRSPECQVLIEDPRVSRRHAMIRKQDGGFYLFDLGSFNGSYLNGSRVTATRQLKNGDTITFAEHEFQFSETGDQPAVINMEDLGGSTIALIRSTPVIILVSDIKGFTALSEEIEADDLAQIIGSWYSDCERILSEEGSTVDKFIGDCVL
;
A
#
# COMPACT_ATOMS: atom_id res chain seq x y z
N MET A 1 -10.21 -1.59 -18.57
CA MET A 1 -10.86 -1.40 -17.25
C MET A 1 -10.18 -0.20 -16.61
N ASN A 2 -10.88 0.93 -16.57
CA ASN A 2 -10.44 2.18 -15.96
C ASN A 2 -11.18 2.33 -14.63
N ALA A 3 -10.54 2.91 -13.65
CA ALA A 3 -11.17 3.17 -12.36
C ALA A 3 -10.99 4.63 -11.95
N PHE A 4 -11.89 5.11 -11.14
CA PHE A 4 -11.98 6.50 -10.76
C PHE A 4 -12.30 6.63 -9.26
N LEU A 5 -11.79 7.70 -8.66
CA LEU A 5 -12.23 8.20 -7.38
C LEU A 5 -13.01 9.50 -7.60
N HIS A 6 -14.24 9.53 -7.15
CA HIS A 6 -15.08 10.72 -7.13
C HIS A 6 -15.02 11.33 -5.74
N ARG A 7 -14.53 12.57 -5.64
CA ARG A 7 -14.52 13.29 -4.37
C ARG A 7 -15.92 13.84 -4.08
N THR A 8 -16.52 13.40 -2.99
CA THR A 8 -17.92 13.75 -2.65
C THR A 8 -18.10 15.25 -2.37
N GLU A 9 -17.04 15.93 -1.86
CA GLU A 9 -17.11 17.34 -1.47
C GLU A 9 -17.06 18.32 -2.66
N THR A 10 -16.31 17.99 -3.70
CA THR A 10 -16.01 18.90 -4.83
C THR A 10 -16.51 18.39 -6.17
N ASP A 11 -17.08 17.18 -6.22
CA ASP A 11 -17.52 16.49 -7.44
C ASP A 11 -16.38 16.23 -8.44
N ASP A 12 -15.12 16.32 -7.98
CA ASP A 12 -13.94 16.03 -8.79
C ASP A 12 -13.81 14.53 -9.02
N THR A 13 -13.50 14.18 -10.26
CA THR A 13 -13.24 12.79 -10.65
C THR A 13 -11.77 12.61 -10.99
N LEU A 14 -11.11 11.70 -10.32
CA LEU A 14 -9.70 11.38 -10.47
C LEU A 14 -9.55 9.99 -11.06
N GLU A 15 -8.91 9.88 -12.24
CA GLU A 15 -8.63 8.59 -12.85
C GLU A 15 -7.47 7.88 -12.11
N LEU A 16 -7.67 6.60 -11.81
CA LEU A 16 -6.67 5.76 -11.16
C LEU A 16 -5.80 5.04 -12.18
N GLY A 17 -4.49 5.10 -11.99
CA GLY A 17 -3.52 4.31 -12.74
C GLY A 17 -3.38 2.88 -12.21
N ASN A 18 -2.35 2.17 -12.70
CA ASN A 18 -2.01 0.83 -12.18
C ASN A 18 -1.61 0.89 -10.70
N VAL A 19 -1.00 1.98 -10.30
CA VAL A 19 -0.69 2.33 -8.91
C VAL A 19 -0.99 3.81 -8.72
N SER A 20 -1.79 4.14 -7.74
CA SER A 20 -2.11 5.52 -7.35
C SER A 20 -1.87 5.70 -5.87
N ILE A 21 -0.96 6.61 -5.52
CA ILE A 21 -0.68 6.99 -4.14
C ILE A 21 -1.61 8.14 -3.76
N ILE A 22 -2.21 8.02 -2.60
CA ILE A 22 -3.10 9.02 -2.00
C ILE A 22 -2.39 9.64 -0.81
N GLY A 23 -2.40 10.95 -0.67
CA GLY A 23 -1.79 11.62 0.45
C GLY A 23 -1.66 13.13 0.29
N ARG A 24 -1.06 13.80 1.29
CA ARG A 24 -0.88 15.25 1.27
C ARG A 24 0.43 15.73 0.62
N SER A 25 1.30 14.81 0.18
CA SER A 25 2.49 15.19 -0.59
C SER A 25 2.10 15.57 -2.02
N PRO A 26 2.67 16.65 -2.60
CA PRO A 26 2.44 17.03 -4.00
C PRO A 26 2.82 15.95 -5.02
N GLU A 27 3.60 14.96 -4.61
CA GLU A 27 4.01 13.82 -5.44
C GLU A 27 2.92 12.74 -5.56
N CYS A 28 1.86 12.83 -4.75
CA CYS A 28 0.75 11.87 -4.79
C CYS A 28 -0.13 12.11 -6.01
N GLN A 29 -0.58 11.03 -6.65
CA GLN A 29 -1.53 11.07 -7.76
C GLN A 29 -2.90 11.59 -7.31
N VAL A 30 -3.29 11.26 -6.07
CA VAL A 30 -4.48 11.78 -5.43
C VAL A 30 -4.03 12.67 -4.27
N LEU A 31 -3.96 13.97 -4.53
CA LEU A 31 -3.55 14.97 -3.55
C LEU A 31 -4.73 15.35 -2.63
N ILE A 32 -4.49 15.30 -1.32
CA ILE A 32 -5.41 15.76 -0.28
C ILE A 32 -4.65 16.73 0.62
N GLU A 33 -4.86 18.03 0.43
CA GLU A 33 -4.17 19.09 1.17
C GLU A 33 -4.76 19.28 2.58
N ASP A 34 -4.61 18.25 3.43
CA ASP A 34 -5.08 18.26 4.81
C ASP A 34 -3.96 17.74 5.73
N PRO A 35 -3.59 18.48 6.80
CA PRO A 35 -2.56 18.07 7.74
C PRO A 35 -2.88 16.75 8.48
N ARG A 36 -4.14 16.34 8.53
CA ARG A 36 -4.59 15.08 9.11
C ARG A 36 -4.36 13.89 8.20
N VAL A 37 -4.08 14.13 6.91
CA VAL A 37 -3.71 13.11 5.94
C VAL A 37 -2.18 12.97 5.92
N SER A 38 -1.66 11.76 5.99
CA SER A 38 -0.22 11.49 5.92
C SER A 38 0.36 11.87 4.55
N ARG A 39 1.66 12.18 4.48
CA ARG A 39 2.32 12.55 3.21
C ARG A 39 2.07 11.51 2.11
N ARG A 40 2.25 10.24 2.46
CA ARG A 40 1.78 9.06 1.71
C ARG A 40 0.87 8.31 2.65
N HIS A 41 -0.43 8.36 2.39
CA HIS A 41 -1.44 7.87 3.32
C HIS A 41 -1.91 6.46 2.96
N ALA A 42 -2.26 6.30 1.69
CA ALA A 42 -2.77 5.06 1.15
C ALA A 42 -2.30 4.83 -0.28
N MET A 43 -2.49 3.63 -0.76
CA MET A 43 -2.23 3.25 -2.14
C MET A 43 -3.43 2.46 -2.68
N ILE A 44 -3.85 2.78 -3.89
CA ILE A 44 -4.74 1.92 -4.66
C ILE A 44 -3.92 1.31 -5.80
N ARG A 45 -3.95 -0.01 -5.89
CA ARG A 45 -3.21 -0.77 -6.90
C ARG A 45 -4.14 -1.69 -7.67
N LYS A 46 -3.98 -1.68 -9.02
CA LYS A 46 -4.62 -2.65 -9.90
C LYS A 46 -3.85 -3.96 -9.86
N GLN A 47 -4.54 -5.04 -9.53
CA GLN A 47 -3.96 -6.39 -9.45
C GLN A 47 -5.02 -7.42 -9.81
N ASP A 48 -4.65 -8.46 -10.59
CA ASP A 48 -5.51 -9.61 -10.93
C ASP A 48 -6.92 -9.22 -11.46
N GLY A 49 -6.98 -8.13 -12.23
CA GLY A 49 -8.22 -7.63 -12.81
C GLY A 49 -9.12 -6.83 -11.88
N GLY A 50 -8.69 -6.52 -10.65
CA GLY A 50 -9.39 -5.68 -9.68
C GLY A 50 -8.51 -4.56 -9.12
N PHE A 51 -9.08 -3.74 -8.27
CA PHE A 51 -8.38 -2.69 -7.55
C PHE A 51 -8.35 -3.00 -6.06
N TYR A 52 -7.23 -2.71 -5.42
CA TYR A 52 -7.01 -3.02 -4.02
C TYR A 52 -6.51 -1.79 -3.28
N LEU A 53 -7.09 -1.53 -2.11
CA LEU A 53 -6.73 -0.45 -1.21
C LEU A 53 -5.77 -0.97 -0.13
N PHE A 54 -4.67 -0.22 0.04
CA PHE A 54 -3.64 -0.45 1.06
C PHE A 54 -3.50 0.81 1.90
N ASP A 55 -3.58 0.72 3.21
CA ASP A 55 -3.11 1.77 4.10
C ASP A 55 -1.59 1.69 4.23
N LEU A 56 -0.88 2.79 4.05
CA LEU A 56 0.59 2.84 4.08
C LEU A 56 1.14 3.18 5.47
N GLY A 57 0.47 2.73 6.53
CA GLY A 57 0.81 3.07 7.91
C GLY A 57 0.44 4.51 8.24
N SER A 58 -0.70 4.97 7.76
CA SER A 58 -1.16 6.33 7.99
C SER A 58 -1.50 6.59 9.45
N PHE A 59 -1.31 7.84 9.91
CA PHE A 59 -1.52 8.20 11.32
C PHE A 59 -2.99 8.05 11.74
N ASN A 60 -3.92 8.57 10.93
CA ASN A 60 -5.35 8.54 11.23
C ASN A 60 -6.08 7.33 10.63
N GLY A 61 -5.43 6.54 9.77
CA GLY A 61 -6.01 5.37 9.12
C GLY A 61 -6.86 5.70 7.89
N SER A 62 -6.97 4.71 7.03
CA SER A 62 -7.90 4.69 5.89
C SER A 62 -9.14 3.89 6.27
N TYR A 63 -10.29 4.27 5.74
CA TYR A 63 -11.55 3.58 6.00
C TYR A 63 -12.23 3.18 4.69
N LEU A 64 -12.79 1.99 4.64
CA LEU A 64 -13.59 1.48 3.53
C LEU A 64 -15.00 1.16 4.05
N ASN A 65 -15.99 1.84 3.53
CA ASN A 65 -17.39 1.71 3.97
C ASN A 65 -17.54 1.84 5.50
N GLY A 66 -16.85 2.83 6.09
CA GLY A 66 -16.83 3.08 7.53
C GLY A 66 -15.97 2.12 8.37
N SER A 67 -15.40 1.07 7.77
CA SER A 67 -14.53 0.12 8.46
C SER A 67 -13.05 0.45 8.24
N ARG A 68 -12.25 0.48 9.32
CA ARG A 68 -10.81 0.77 9.22
C ARG A 68 -10.09 -0.31 8.40
N VAL A 69 -9.24 0.12 7.49
CA VAL A 69 -8.41 -0.75 6.65
C VAL A 69 -7.15 -1.14 7.44
N THR A 70 -7.10 -2.35 7.94
CA THR A 70 -5.96 -2.93 8.67
C THR A 70 -5.19 -3.97 7.86
N ALA A 71 -5.77 -4.39 6.74
CA ALA A 71 -5.17 -5.28 5.76
C ALA A 71 -5.66 -4.87 4.37
N THR A 72 -5.03 -5.37 3.34
CA THR A 72 -5.43 -5.13 1.93
C THR A 72 -6.91 -5.41 1.71
N ARG A 73 -7.63 -4.50 1.08
CA ARG A 73 -9.05 -4.61 0.78
C ARG A 73 -9.30 -4.45 -0.72
N GLN A 74 -9.98 -5.41 -1.30
CA GLN A 74 -10.46 -5.28 -2.68
C GLN A 74 -11.56 -4.23 -2.73
N LEU A 75 -11.47 -3.33 -3.70
CA LEU A 75 -12.48 -2.31 -3.98
C LEU A 75 -13.55 -2.85 -4.93
N LYS A 76 -14.77 -2.42 -4.70
CA LYS A 76 -15.93 -2.71 -5.54
C LYS A 76 -16.59 -1.42 -5.98
N ASN A 77 -17.24 -1.47 -7.12
CA ASN A 77 -17.98 -0.33 -7.64
C ASN A 77 -18.99 0.19 -6.61
N GLY A 78 -18.95 1.49 -6.33
CA GLY A 78 -19.77 2.14 -5.31
C GLY A 78 -19.22 2.14 -3.89
N ASP A 79 -18.04 1.54 -3.65
CA ASP A 79 -17.39 1.61 -2.34
C ASP A 79 -17.03 3.04 -1.95
N THR A 80 -17.23 3.36 -0.69
CA THR A 80 -16.86 4.65 -0.10
C THR A 80 -15.54 4.51 0.64
N ILE A 81 -14.55 5.33 0.29
CA ILE A 81 -13.23 5.38 0.92
C ILE A 81 -13.10 6.72 1.65
N THR A 82 -12.67 6.68 2.92
CA THR A 82 -12.50 7.89 3.73
C THR A 82 -11.05 8.01 4.22
N PHE A 83 -10.46 9.18 4.02
CA PHE A 83 -9.15 9.59 4.55
C PHE A 83 -9.33 10.84 5.40
N ALA A 84 -9.19 10.73 6.73
CA ALA A 84 -9.58 11.74 7.70
C ALA A 84 -11.10 12.07 7.56
N GLU A 85 -11.45 13.24 6.99
CA GLU A 85 -12.84 13.63 6.74
C GLU A 85 -13.18 13.64 5.24
N HIS A 86 -12.19 13.36 4.37
CA HIS A 86 -12.37 13.38 2.92
C HIS A 86 -12.94 12.07 2.43
N GLU A 87 -14.10 12.13 1.84
CA GLU A 87 -14.84 10.98 1.33
C GLU A 87 -14.73 10.88 -0.20
N PHE A 88 -14.44 9.69 -0.67
CA PHE A 88 -14.33 9.35 -2.08
C PHE A 88 -15.20 8.15 -2.41
N GLN A 89 -15.91 8.21 -3.52
CA GLN A 89 -16.60 7.06 -4.07
C GLN A 89 -15.75 6.42 -5.15
N PHE A 90 -15.51 5.12 -5.02
CA PHE A 90 -14.80 4.34 -6.02
C PHE A 90 -15.76 3.90 -7.12
N SER A 91 -15.34 4.05 -8.38
CA SER A 91 -16.04 3.50 -9.53
C SER A 91 -15.06 2.88 -10.53
N GLU A 92 -15.47 1.81 -11.19
CA GLU A 92 -14.73 1.21 -12.28
C GLU A 92 -15.62 1.08 -13.52
N THR A 93 -15.05 1.45 -14.69
CA THR A 93 -15.67 1.23 -15.99
C THR A 93 -15.03 0.03 -16.66
N GLY A 94 -15.76 -1.02 -16.76
CA GLY A 94 -15.35 -2.24 -17.44
C GLY A 94 -16.38 -3.31 -17.17
N ASP A 95 -16.55 -4.21 -18.09
CA ASP A 95 -17.47 -5.33 -17.95
C ASP A 95 -17.37 -5.86 -16.51
N GLN A 96 -18.46 -5.80 -15.80
CA GLN A 96 -18.57 -6.55 -14.57
C GLN A 96 -18.10 -7.96 -14.88
N PRO A 97 -17.20 -8.55 -14.10
CA PRO A 97 -17.14 -9.99 -14.12
C PRO A 97 -18.59 -10.41 -13.81
N ALA A 98 -19.23 -11.03 -14.78
CA ALA A 98 -20.56 -11.54 -14.61
C ALA A 98 -20.58 -12.17 -13.23
N VAL A 99 -21.56 -11.79 -12.39
CA VAL A 99 -21.87 -12.53 -11.20
C VAL A 99 -22.18 -13.92 -11.73
N ILE A 100 -21.20 -14.79 -11.69
CA ILE A 100 -21.35 -16.18 -12.07
C ILE A 100 -22.24 -16.74 -10.95
N ASN A 101 -23.53 -16.77 -11.20
CA ASN A 101 -24.45 -17.52 -10.37
C ASN A 101 -23.91 -18.94 -10.35
N MET A 102 -23.63 -19.47 -9.18
CA MET A 102 -23.10 -20.83 -9.01
C MET A 102 -24.05 -21.92 -9.58
N GLU A 103 -25.23 -21.55 -10.03
CA GLU A 103 -26.20 -22.43 -10.68
C GLU A 103 -25.95 -22.64 -12.18
N ASP A 104 -25.16 -21.76 -12.85
CA ASP A 104 -24.84 -21.88 -14.29
C ASP A 104 -23.54 -22.64 -14.58
N LEU A 105 -22.80 -23.05 -13.56
CA LEU A 105 -21.59 -23.85 -13.72
C LEU A 105 -21.89 -25.35 -13.72
N GLY A 106 -22.57 -25.77 -14.75
CA GLY A 106 -22.48 -27.15 -15.23
C GLY A 106 -21.04 -27.44 -15.66
N GLY A 107 -20.22 -27.83 -14.70
CA GLY A 107 -18.87 -28.37 -14.92
C GLY A 107 -17.82 -27.33 -15.24
N SER A 108 -17.02 -27.00 -14.24
CA SER A 108 -15.62 -26.63 -14.31
C SER A 108 -15.19 -25.18 -14.22
N THR A 109 -14.22 -25.09 -13.51
CA THR A 109 -13.05 -24.23 -13.30
C THR A 109 -13.21 -23.35 -12.10
N ILE A 110 -12.83 -23.94 -10.99
CA ILE A 110 -12.57 -23.23 -9.72
C ILE A 110 -11.45 -22.25 -9.96
N ALA A 111 -11.69 -20.98 -9.66
CA ALA A 111 -10.65 -19.97 -9.60
C ALA A 111 -9.57 -20.46 -8.61
N LEU A 112 -8.38 -20.75 -9.12
CA LEU A 112 -7.24 -21.06 -8.29
C LEU A 112 -6.83 -19.80 -7.51
N ILE A 113 -7.27 -19.71 -6.27
CA ILE A 113 -6.68 -18.80 -5.29
C ILE A 113 -5.26 -19.32 -5.07
N ARG A 114 -4.29 -18.72 -5.74
CA ARG A 114 -2.87 -18.99 -5.47
C ARG A 114 -2.49 -18.26 -4.20
N SER A 115 -2.51 -18.96 -3.09
CA SER A 115 -1.78 -18.55 -1.90
C SER A 115 -0.30 -18.70 -2.20
N THR A 116 0.42 -17.60 -2.36
CA THR A 116 1.88 -17.64 -2.42
C THR A 116 2.39 -17.50 -1.00
N PRO A 117 3.11 -18.46 -0.45
CA PRO A 117 3.74 -18.28 0.85
C PRO A 117 4.77 -17.16 0.73
N VAL A 118 4.66 -16.17 1.59
CA VAL A 118 5.61 -15.06 1.72
C VAL A 118 6.39 -15.28 3.01
N ILE A 119 7.71 -15.26 2.92
CA ILE A 119 8.59 -15.25 4.08
C ILE A 119 8.98 -13.79 4.31
N ILE A 120 8.68 -13.27 5.49
CA ILE A 120 9.08 -11.93 5.89
C ILE A 120 10.24 -12.09 6.88
N LEU A 121 11.40 -11.54 6.51
CA LEU A 121 12.57 -11.43 7.38
C LEU A 121 12.62 -10.02 7.96
N VAL A 122 12.73 -9.91 9.27
CA VAL A 122 13.00 -8.64 9.96
C VAL A 122 14.32 -8.77 10.68
N SER A 123 15.25 -7.89 10.40
CA SER A 123 16.57 -7.85 11.06
C SER A 123 16.81 -6.47 11.66
N ASP A 124 17.38 -6.44 12.85
CA ASP A 124 17.63 -5.24 13.65
C ASP A 124 19.03 -5.28 14.25
N ILE A 125 19.64 -4.12 14.49
CA ILE A 125 20.99 -4.03 15.09
C ILE A 125 20.84 -4.05 16.60
N LYS A 126 21.40 -5.06 17.24
CA LYS A 126 21.36 -5.17 18.69
C LYS A 126 22.16 -4.03 19.35
N GLY A 127 21.48 -3.26 20.21
CA GLY A 127 22.09 -2.18 20.96
C GLY A 127 22.29 -0.89 20.17
N PHE A 128 21.59 -0.72 19.05
CA PHE A 128 21.71 0.45 18.19
C PHE A 128 21.51 1.79 18.93
N THR A 129 20.54 1.87 19.85
CA THR A 129 20.29 3.09 20.62
C THR A 129 21.52 3.52 21.43
N ALA A 130 22.18 2.59 22.11
CA ALA A 130 23.39 2.88 22.87
C ALA A 130 24.55 3.26 21.92
N LEU A 131 24.68 2.57 20.80
CA LEU A 131 25.68 2.85 19.77
C LEU A 131 25.49 4.26 19.20
N SER A 132 24.26 4.66 18.92
CA SER A 132 23.95 5.99 18.36
C SER A 132 24.17 7.15 19.35
N GLU A 133 24.28 6.88 20.64
CA GLU A 133 24.64 7.87 21.67
C GLU A 133 26.15 8.03 21.83
N GLU A 134 26.93 7.01 21.46
CA GLU A 134 28.38 6.98 21.65
C GLU A 134 29.19 7.38 20.41
N ILE A 135 28.60 7.29 19.22
CA ILE A 135 29.29 7.52 17.95
C ILE A 135 28.84 8.85 17.33
N GLU A 136 29.78 9.59 16.73
CA GLU A 136 29.45 10.79 15.97
C GLU A 136 28.53 10.49 14.79
N ALA A 137 27.63 11.43 14.48
CA ALA A 137 26.55 11.22 13.50
C ALA A 137 27.07 10.82 12.11
N ASP A 138 28.19 11.37 11.67
CA ASP A 138 28.81 11.10 10.36
C ASP A 138 29.38 9.68 10.29
N ASP A 139 29.99 9.19 11.36
CA ASP A 139 30.50 7.82 11.45
C ASP A 139 29.36 6.81 11.54
N LEU A 140 28.33 7.13 12.32
CA LEU A 140 27.12 6.31 12.41
C LEU A 140 26.42 6.17 11.05
N ALA A 141 26.32 7.26 10.30
CA ALA A 141 25.74 7.25 8.95
C ALA A 141 26.51 6.35 7.98
N GLN A 142 27.86 6.31 8.07
CA GLN A 142 28.68 5.42 7.26
C GLN A 142 28.47 3.95 7.64
N ILE A 143 28.40 3.64 8.92
CA ILE A 143 28.16 2.28 9.43
C ILE A 143 26.79 1.77 8.94
N ILE A 144 25.76 2.58 9.11
CA ILE A 144 24.39 2.22 8.68
C ILE A 144 24.31 2.10 7.16
N GLY A 145 24.93 3.01 6.41
CA GLY A 145 24.97 2.93 4.95
C GLY A 145 25.66 1.67 4.44
N SER A 146 26.76 1.27 5.07
CA SER A 146 27.45 0.02 4.75
C SER A 146 26.58 -1.20 5.06
N TRP A 147 25.94 -1.20 6.21
CA TRP A 147 25.05 -2.29 6.62
C TRP A 147 23.84 -2.44 5.69
N TYR A 148 23.22 -1.34 5.26
CA TYR A 148 22.14 -1.36 4.26
C TYR A 148 22.60 -1.98 2.94
N SER A 149 23.76 -1.53 2.45
CA SER A 149 24.33 -2.04 1.20
C SER A 149 24.65 -3.54 1.26
N ASP A 150 25.15 -4.01 2.40
CA ASP A 150 25.42 -5.43 2.62
C ASP A 150 24.12 -6.26 2.70
N CYS A 151 23.08 -5.75 3.36
CA CYS A 151 21.77 -6.40 3.42
C CYS A 151 21.16 -6.53 2.02
N GLU A 152 21.14 -5.46 1.23
CA GLU A 152 20.64 -5.48 -0.15
C GLU A 152 21.40 -6.47 -1.02
N ARG A 153 22.73 -6.48 -0.94
CA ARG A 153 23.57 -7.39 -1.70
C ARG A 153 23.28 -8.85 -1.35
N ILE A 154 23.31 -9.20 -0.06
CA ILE A 154 23.12 -10.57 0.42
C ILE A 154 21.72 -11.08 0.05
N LEU A 155 20.69 -10.27 0.29
CA LEU A 155 19.32 -10.67 -0.01
C LEU A 155 19.07 -10.81 -1.51
N SER A 156 19.66 -9.94 -2.33
CA SER A 156 19.59 -10.04 -3.79
C SER A 156 20.28 -11.29 -4.33
N GLU A 157 21.43 -11.68 -3.78
CA GLU A 157 22.16 -12.89 -4.13
C GLU A 157 21.31 -14.17 -3.87
N GLU A 158 20.46 -14.12 -2.83
CA GLU A 158 19.55 -15.22 -2.46
C GLU A 158 18.16 -15.09 -3.14
N GLY A 159 17.99 -14.18 -4.08
CA GLY A 159 16.74 -14.00 -4.83
C GLY A 159 15.62 -13.30 -4.04
N SER A 160 15.97 -12.66 -2.94
CA SER A 160 15.06 -11.86 -2.11
C SER A 160 15.22 -10.37 -2.40
N THR A 161 14.26 -9.57 -1.98
CA THR A 161 14.29 -8.11 -2.13
C THR A 161 14.04 -7.44 -0.78
N VAL A 162 14.76 -6.36 -0.52
CA VAL A 162 14.48 -5.49 0.62
C VAL A 162 13.24 -4.66 0.31
N ASP A 163 12.24 -4.70 1.17
CA ASP A 163 11.05 -3.86 1.05
C ASP A 163 11.36 -2.43 1.51
N LYS A 164 11.98 -2.30 2.67
CA LYS A 164 12.38 -0.99 3.23
C LYS A 164 13.36 -1.13 4.39
N PHE A 165 14.02 0.00 4.66
CA PHE A 165 14.79 0.22 5.88
C PHE A 165 14.00 1.14 6.82
N ILE A 166 13.98 0.84 8.12
CA ILE A 166 13.32 1.65 9.16
C ILE A 166 14.32 1.86 10.29
N GLY A 167 15.06 2.98 10.27
CA GLY A 167 16.17 3.19 11.19
C GLY A 167 17.24 2.12 10.99
N ASP A 168 17.54 1.34 12.01
CA ASP A 168 18.48 0.22 11.99
C ASP A 168 17.83 -1.13 11.63
N CYS A 169 16.56 -1.13 11.23
CA CYS A 169 15.82 -2.34 10.87
C CYS A 169 15.70 -2.51 9.35
N VAL A 170 15.87 -3.74 8.87
CA VAL A 170 15.63 -4.19 7.49
C VAL A 170 14.37 -5.05 7.46
N LEU A 171 13.51 -4.80 6.47
CA LEU A 171 12.29 -5.56 6.23
C LEU A 171 12.24 -6.07 4.79
#